data_e691c363c79cbd028b38076fd3812c37
#
_entry.id   e691c363c79cbd028b38076fd3812c37
#
_cell.length_a   1.000
_cell.length_b   1.000
_cell.length_c   1.000
_cell.angle_alpha   90.00
_cell.angle_beta   90.00
_cell.angle_gamma   90.00
#
_symmetry.space_group_name_H-M   'P 1'
#
loop_
_entity.id
_entity.type
_entity.pdbx_description
1 polymer ?
#
loop_
_entity_poly.entity_id
_entity_poly.type
_entity_poly.pdbx_seq_one_letter_code
_entity_poly.pdbx_strand_id
1 'polypeptide(L)'
;MCIRDSLRRARAGVIGGSGIYTIPGLTEVEERCIETPFGLPSDSLRIGHLQGMETVFLARHGRHHHLLPGEVPYRANIWAMRSLNVRWLISVSAVGSLQEHLRPRDMLVPDQLIDRTIGRPQTFFGEGCVAHVSLADPFCPKLSELVADAAASSLPEGQLLHRGGTYLCIEGPAFSSRAESELFRSWGCSVIGMTNHTEARLAREAELAYASLS
;
A
#
# COMPACT_ATOMS: atom_id res chain seq x y z
N MET A 1 -15.73 1.63 -25.79
CA MET A 1 -15.83 0.68 -24.66
C MET A 1 -16.65 1.37 -23.57
N CYS A 2 -17.82 0.83 -23.22
CA CYS A 2 -18.76 1.50 -22.32
C CYS A 2 -18.21 1.49 -20.89
N ILE A 3 -18.38 2.60 -20.14
CA ILE A 3 -17.93 2.72 -18.71
C ILE A 3 -18.47 1.57 -17.85
N ARG A 4 -19.66 1.05 -18.16
CA ARG A 4 -20.25 -0.10 -17.44
C ARG A 4 -19.48 -1.40 -17.66
N ASP A 5 -18.86 -1.63 -18.81
CA ASP A 5 -18.06 -2.84 -19.06
C ASP A 5 -16.69 -2.78 -18.37
N SER A 6 -16.13 -1.57 -18.18
CA SER A 6 -14.89 -1.40 -17.42
C SER A 6 -15.08 -1.67 -15.92
N LEU A 7 -16.25 -1.37 -15.37
CA LEU A 7 -16.58 -1.64 -13.95
C LEU A 7 -16.85 -3.13 -13.69
N ARG A 8 -17.38 -3.87 -14.66
CA ARG A 8 -17.61 -5.32 -14.53
C ARG A 8 -16.33 -6.16 -14.48
N ARG A 9 -15.18 -5.58 -14.87
CA ARG A 9 -13.86 -6.22 -14.84
C ARG A 9 -12.90 -5.55 -13.85
N ALA A 10 -13.41 -4.71 -12.96
CA ALA A 10 -12.59 -4.06 -11.94
C ALA A 10 -12.12 -5.10 -10.91
N ARG A 11 -10.83 -5.03 -10.57
CA ARG A 11 -10.17 -5.95 -9.66
C ARG A 11 -9.77 -5.25 -8.36
N ALA A 12 -9.72 -6.01 -7.29
CA ALA A 12 -8.99 -5.61 -6.10
C ALA A 12 -7.50 -5.95 -6.27
N GLY A 13 -6.64 -5.14 -5.68
CA GLY A 13 -5.21 -5.37 -5.60
C GLY A 13 -4.74 -5.35 -4.16
N VAL A 14 -3.78 -6.19 -3.83
CA VAL A 14 -3.13 -6.22 -2.52
C VAL A 14 -1.62 -6.16 -2.72
N ILE A 15 -0.97 -5.17 -2.11
CA ILE A 15 0.49 -5.10 -2.01
C ILE A 15 0.86 -5.35 -0.55
N GLY A 16 1.72 -6.32 -0.29
CA GLY A 16 2.13 -6.66 1.07
C GLY A 16 3.52 -7.24 1.15
N GLY A 17 3.90 -7.68 2.33
CA GLY A 17 5.13 -8.43 2.56
C GLY A 17 5.07 -9.85 1.99
N SER A 18 6.10 -10.66 2.24
CA SER A 18 6.22 -12.03 1.70
C SER A 18 5.10 -12.98 2.15
N GLY A 19 4.37 -12.68 3.21
CA GLY A 19 3.24 -13.49 3.70
C GLY A 19 2.05 -13.59 2.74
N ILE A 20 1.95 -12.69 1.74
CA ILE A 20 0.84 -12.72 0.77
C ILE A 20 0.92 -13.86 -0.26
N TYR A 21 2.00 -14.64 -0.29
CA TYR A 21 2.12 -15.79 -1.18
C TYR A 21 1.27 -16.99 -0.75
N THR A 22 0.85 -17.04 0.50
CA THR A 22 0.04 -18.14 1.02
C THR A 22 -1.26 -17.58 1.58
N ILE A 23 -2.24 -17.36 0.70
CA ILE A 23 -3.55 -16.85 1.10
C ILE A 23 -4.55 -18.00 1.08
N PRO A 24 -5.09 -18.40 2.24
CA PRO A 24 -6.12 -19.42 2.29
C PRO A 24 -7.34 -19.03 1.46
N GLY A 25 -7.88 -19.98 0.69
CA GLY A 25 -9.07 -19.75 -0.12
C GLY A 25 -8.84 -19.04 -1.46
N LEU A 26 -7.61 -18.73 -1.83
CA LEU A 26 -7.29 -18.23 -3.16
C LEU A 26 -7.32 -19.39 -4.17
N THR A 27 -8.15 -19.27 -5.21
CA THR A 27 -8.34 -20.28 -6.26
C THR A 27 -7.96 -19.75 -7.63
N GLU A 28 -7.78 -20.64 -8.61
CA GLU A 28 -7.48 -20.31 -10.02
C GLU A 28 -6.28 -19.37 -10.16
N VAL A 29 -5.21 -19.65 -9.43
CA VAL A 29 -4.04 -18.77 -9.35
C VAL A 29 -3.19 -18.88 -10.61
N GLU A 30 -2.95 -17.73 -11.24
CA GLU A 30 -1.93 -17.57 -12.29
C GLU A 30 -0.87 -16.55 -11.83
N GLU A 31 0.36 -16.71 -12.31
CA GLU A 31 1.43 -15.74 -12.12
C GLU A 31 1.71 -15.04 -13.46
N ARG A 32 1.76 -13.71 -13.42
CA ARG A 32 2.08 -12.87 -14.58
C ARG A 32 3.27 -11.96 -14.28
N CYS A 33 4.27 -12.04 -15.15
CA CYS A 33 5.31 -11.02 -15.24
C CYS A 33 4.83 -9.92 -16.19
N ILE A 34 4.82 -8.67 -15.74
CA ILE A 34 4.34 -7.53 -16.52
C ILE A 34 5.49 -6.56 -16.73
N GLU A 35 5.87 -6.37 -17.98
CA GLU A 35 6.79 -5.31 -18.34
C GLU A 35 6.06 -3.96 -18.30
N THR A 36 6.71 -2.97 -17.73
CA THR A 36 6.16 -1.61 -17.62
C THR A 36 7.14 -0.60 -18.21
N PRO A 37 6.69 0.62 -18.53
CA PRO A 37 7.60 1.70 -18.94
C PRO A 37 8.64 2.06 -17.88
N PHE A 38 8.49 1.58 -16.65
CA PHE A 38 9.35 1.83 -15.49
C PHE A 38 10.18 0.61 -15.09
N GLY A 39 10.29 -0.39 -15.96
CA GLY A 39 10.94 -1.66 -15.68
C GLY A 39 9.99 -2.74 -15.14
N LEU A 40 10.57 -3.78 -14.56
CA LEU A 40 9.80 -4.87 -13.96
C LEU A 40 9.30 -4.52 -12.56
N PRO A 41 8.11 -5.00 -12.15
CA PRO A 41 7.66 -4.97 -10.77
C PRO A 41 8.60 -5.75 -9.82
N SER A 42 8.39 -5.57 -8.53
CA SER A 42 9.19 -6.24 -7.49
C SER A 42 9.12 -7.78 -7.54
N ASP A 43 8.07 -8.33 -8.11
CA ASP A 43 7.87 -9.77 -8.37
C ASP A 43 6.81 -9.98 -9.46
N SER A 44 6.60 -11.23 -9.88
CA SER A 44 5.44 -11.60 -10.67
C SER A 44 4.15 -11.34 -9.89
N LEU A 45 3.14 -10.79 -10.58
CA LEU A 45 1.84 -10.56 -9.97
C LEU A 45 1.06 -11.89 -9.95
N ARG A 46 0.48 -12.22 -8.80
CA ARG A 46 -0.40 -13.36 -8.64
C ARG A 46 -1.85 -12.93 -8.79
N ILE A 47 -2.56 -13.52 -9.71
CA ILE A 47 -3.96 -13.23 -9.99
C ILE A 47 -4.77 -14.47 -9.64
N GLY A 48 -5.84 -14.31 -8.90
CA GLY A 48 -6.70 -15.43 -8.52
C GLY A 48 -8.05 -14.95 -8.01
N HIS A 49 -8.92 -15.88 -7.70
CA HIS A 49 -10.23 -15.59 -7.12
C HIS A 49 -10.22 -15.79 -5.61
N LEU A 50 -10.55 -14.74 -4.88
CA LEU A 50 -10.75 -14.76 -3.44
C LEU A 50 -12.22 -14.45 -3.15
N GLN A 51 -12.97 -15.44 -2.63
CA GLN A 51 -14.41 -15.32 -2.37
C GLN A 51 -15.21 -14.81 -3.59
N GLY A 52 -14.86 -15.28 -4.78
CA GLY A 52 -15.52 -14.93 -6.04
C GLY A 52 -15.10 -13.60 -6.64
N MET A 53 -14.20 -12.85 -6.00
CA MET A 53 -13.63 -11.61 -6.52
C MET A 53 -12.25 -11.86 -7.12
N GLU A 54 -12.04 -11.47 -8.37
CA GLU A 54 -10.72 -11.51 -8.99
C GLU A 54 -9.78 -10.50 -8.34
N THR A 55 -8.71 -10.99 -7.75
CA THR A 55 -7.79 -10.21 -6.91
C THR A 55 -6.35 -10.39 -7.39
N VAL A 56 -5.60 -9.30 -7.41
CA VAL A 56 -4.19 -9.24 -7.81
C VAL A 56 -3.32 -9.02 -6.58
N PHE A 57 -2.31 -9.86 -6.40
CA PHE A 57 -1.38 -9.80 -5.28
C PHE A 57 0.04 -9.52 -5.76
N LEU A 58 0.78 -8.68 -5.04
CA LEU A 58 2.18 -8.38 -5.30
C LEU A 58 2.99 -8.29 -4.01
N ALA A 59 4.09 -9.04 -3.94
CA ALA A 59 5.06 -8.91 -2.86
C ALA A 59 5.92 -7.66 -3.07
N ARG A 60 5.76 -6.67 -2.18
CA ARG A 60 6.43 -5.37 -2.27
C ARG A 60 7.95 -5.47 -2.36
N HIS A 61 8.54 -6.33 -1.54
CA HIS A 61 9.99 -6.51 -1.44
C HIS A 61 10.51 -7.73 -2.24
N GLY A 62 9.68 -8.27 -3.15
CA GLY A 62 9.95 -9.52 -3.84
C GLY A 62 9.70 -10.76 -2.96
N ARG A 63 9.65 -11.92 -3.61
CA ARG A 63 9.28 -13.21 -2.98
C ARG A 63 10.14 -13.58 -1.77
N HIS A 64 11.41 -13.24 -1.80
CA HIS A 64 12.37 -13.57 -0.76
C HIS A 64 12.79 -12.34 0.08
N HIS A 65 12.02 -11.27 0.02
CA HIS A 65 12.29 -10.02 0.73
C HIS A 65 13.72 -9.51 0.48
N HIS A 66 14.10 -9.42 -0.80
CA HIS A 66 15.46 -9.10 -1.22
C HIS A 66 15.64 -7.62 -1.60
N LEU A 67 14.56 -6.86 -1.73
CA LEU A 67 14.59 -5.44 -2.06
C LEU A 67 14.50 -4.59 -0.78
N LEU A 68 15.42 -3.65 -0.63
CA LEU A 68 15.32 -2.61 0.37
C LEU A 68 14.13 -1.68 0.09
N PRO A 69 13.60 -0.95 1.08
CA PRO A 69 12.48 -0.03 0.87
C PRO A 69 12.76 1.01 -0.23
N GLY A 70 13.99 1.51 -0.35
CA GLY A 70 14.41 2.44 -1.40
C GLY A 70 14.60 1.80 -2.78
N GLU A 71 14.80 0.48 -2.85
CA GLU A 71 15.00 -0.28 -4.10
C GLU A 71 13.68 -0.79 -4.71
N VAL A 72 12.58 -0.74 -3.95
CA VAL A 72 11.27 -1.17 -4.45
C VAL A 72 10.89 -0.37 -5.70
N PRO A 73 10.59 -1.04 -6.82
CA PRO A 73 10.20 -0.36 -8.07
C PRO A 73 8.75 0.12 -8.02
N TYR A 74 8.46 1.10 -7.14
CA TYR A 74 7.10 1.57 -6.86
C TYR A 74 6.32 1.97 -8.11
N ARG A 75 6.95 2.66 -9.08
CA ARG A 75 6.30 3.04 -10.34
C ARG A 75 5.88 1.81 -11.14
N ALA A 76 6.76 0.83 -11.29
CA ALA A 76 6.45 -0.41 -11.98
C ALA A 76 5.34 -1.18 -11.26
N ASN A 77 5.38 -1.26 -9.94
CA ASN A 77 4.38 -1.95 -9.13
C ASN A 77 2.97 -1.36 -9.32
N ILE A 78 2.83 -0.05 -9.17
CA ILE A 78 1.52 0.63 -9.28
C ILE A 78 1.04 0.63 -10.74
N TRP A 79 1.94 0.82 -11.71
CA TRP A 79 1.60 0.73 -13.13
C TRP A 79 1.07 -0.66 -13.50
N ALA A 80 1.74 -1.73 -13.06
CA ALA A 80 1.32 -3.10 -13.33
C ALA A 80 -0.06 -3.40 -12.72
N MET A 81 -0.33 -2.95 -11.47
CA MET A 81 -1.65 -3.04 -10.86
C MET A 81 -2.70 -2.33 -11.71
N ARG A 82 -2.42 -1.11 -12.16
CA ARG A 82 -3.35 -0.32 -12.99
C ARG A 82 -3.60 -0.97 -14.35
N SER A 83 -2.58 -1.53 -14.99
CA SER A 83 -2.69 -2.21 -16.29
C SER A 83 -3.55 -3.48 -16.24
N LEU A 84 -3.61 -4.14 -15.08
CA LEU A 84 -4.49 -5.27 -14.79
C LEU A 84 -5.90 -4.84 -14.36
N ASN A 85 -6.27 -3.57 -14.56
CA ASN A 85 -7.57 -3.02 -14.20
C ASN A 85 -7.90 -3.08 -12.70
N VAL A 86 -6.89 -3.08 -11.83
CA VAL A 86 -7.10 -2.84 -10.41
C VAL A 86 -7.69 -1.45 -10.24
N ARG A 87 -8.69 -1.33 -9.35
CA ARG A 87 -9.34 -0.07 -8.99
C ARG A 87 -9.24 0.21 -7.49
N TRP A 88 -9.18 -0.84 -6.69
CA TRP A 88 -9.06 -0.77 -5.24
C TRP A 88 -7.76 -1.44 -4.84
N LEU A 89 -6.84 -0.68 -4.28
CA LEU A 89 -5.52 -1.14 -3.89
C LEU A 89 -5.37 -1.06 -2.38
N ILE A 90 -5.16 -2.21 -1.75
CA ILE A 90 -4.93 -2.34 -0.32
C ILE A 90 -3.44 -2.60 -0.09
N SER A 91 -2.81 -1.77 0.70
CA SER A 91 -1.45 -1.97 1.19
C SER A 91 -1.49 -2.60 2.58
N VAL A 92 -0.70 -3.66 2.77
CA VAL A 92 -0.52 -4.27 4.09
C VAL A 92 0.95 -4.16 4.46
N SER A 93 1.23 -3.58 5.63
CA SER A 93 2.61 -3.38 6.09
C SER A 93 2.73 -3.44 7.61
N ALA A 94 3.84 -4.00 8.09
CA ALA A 94 4.21 -3.85 9.49
C ALA A 94 4.81 -2.46 9.72
N VAL A 95 4.48 -1.85 10.86
CA VAL A 95 4.89 -0.51 11.24
C VAL A 95 5.39 -0.46 12.68
N GLY A 96 6.16 0.57 13.00
CA GLY A 96 6.47 0.93 14.39
C GLY A 96 5.39 1.84 14.96
N SER A 97 5.02 1.66 16.23
CA SER A 97 4.15 2.58 16.94
C SER A 97 4.93 3.81 17.44
N LEU A 98 4.35 4.98 17.27
CA LEU A 98 4.85 6.23 17.84
C LEU A 98 3.97 6.73 19.00
N GLN A 99 2.90 6.01 19.35
CA GLN A 99 1.95 6.37 20.38
C GLN A 99 1.74 5.22 21.37
N GLU A 100 1.67 5.51 22.65
CA GLU A 100 1.56 4.50 23.71
C GLU A 100 0.27 3.69 23.66
N HIS A 101 -0.82 4.30 23.18
CA HIS A 101 -2.11 3.61 23.06
C HIS A 101 -2.19 2.64 21.87
N LEU A 102 -1.25 2.72 20.91
CA LEU A 102 -1.12 1.78 19.79
C LEU A 102 -0.17 0.66 20.20
N ARG A 103 -0.73 -0.44 20.69
CA ARG A 103 0.05 -1.54 21.25
C ARG A 103 0.60 -2.48 20.16
N PRO A 104 1.66 -3.22 20.44
CA PRO A 104 2.10 -4.29 19.54
C PRO A 104 0.94 -5.25 19.20
N ARG A 105 0.79 -5.55 17.90
CA ARG A 105 -0.26 -6.39 17.30
C ARG A 105 -1.64 -5.73 17.17
N ASP A 106 -1.85 -4.51 17.67
CA ASP A 106 -3.01 -3.73 17.25
C ASP A 106 -2.90 -3.40 15.75
N MET A 107 -4.02 -3.15 15.11
CA MET A 107 -4.09 -2.73 13.70
C MET A 107 -4.47 -1.26 13.59
N LEU A 108 -3.93 -0.59 12.58
CA LEU A 108 -4.26 0.80 12.26
C LEU A 108 -4.63 0.93 10.78
N VAL A 109 -5.71 1.65 10.50
CA VAL A 109 -6.04 2.14 9.16
C VAL A 109 -5.80 3.66 9.15
N PRO A 110 -4.66 4.14 8.63
CA PRO A 110 -4.30 5.55 8.64
C PRO A 110 -5.15 6.35 7.65
N ASP A 111 -5.28 7.65 7.90
CA ASP A 111 -5.97 8.61 7.03
C ASP A 111 -5.03 9.73 6.54
N GLN A 112 -3.85 9.90 7.13
CA GLN A 112 -2.87 10.91 6.77
C GLN A 112 -1.45 10.35 6.64
N LEU A 113 -0.62 11.08 5.86
CA LEU A 113 0.77 10.73 5.57
C LEU A 113 1.70 11.93 5.78
N ILE A 114 2.90 11.64 6.31
CA ILE A 114 4.04 12.56 6.26
C ILE A 114 5.19 11.83 5.55
N ASP A 115 5.79 12.50 4.56
CA ASP A 115 6.93 11.98 3.81
C ASP A 115 8.27 12.46 4.36
N ARG A 116 9.12 11.50 4.69
CA ARG A 116 10.53 11.69 5.05
C ARG A 116 11.43 10.78 4.24
N THR A 117 10.97 10.35 3.04
CA THR A 117 11.79 9.60 2.10
C THR A 117 12.73 10.53 1.31
N ILE A 118 13.83 9.98 0.78
CA ILE A 118 14.87 10.73 0.09
C ILE A 118 15.14 10.07 -1.26
N GLY A 119 14.98 10.86 -2.34
CA GLY A 119 15.43 10.46 -3.69
C GLY A 119 14.61 9.38 -4.39
N ARG A 120 13.44 9.00 -3.89
CA ARG A 120 12.58 8.02 -4.55
C ARG A 120 11.86 8.60 -5.75
N PRO A 121 11.75 7.88 -6.89
CA PRO A 121 10.87 8.26 -7.97
C PRO A 121 9.40 8.23 -7.50
N GLN A 122 8.78 9.40 -7.35
CA GLN A 122 7.46 9.54 -6.74
C GLN A 122 6.38 10.02 -7.70
N THR A 123 6.65 10.02 -9.02
CA THR A 123 5.69 10.44 -10.04
C THR A 123 5.89 9.64 -11.31
N PHE A 124 4.80 9.43 -12.06
CA PHE A 124 4.83 8.87 -13.42
C PHE A 124 5.13 9.94 -14.48
N PHE A 125 4.98 11.21 -14.12
CA PHE A 125 5.10 12.33 -15.02
C PHE A 125 6.52 12.91 -15.02
N GLY A 126 6.85 13.65 -16.06
CA GLY A 126 8.15 14.24 -16.29
C GLY A 126 8.44 14.38 -17.78
N GLU A 127 9.65 14.70 -18.15
CA GLU A 127 10.14 14.73 -19.54
C GLU A 127 9.20 15.47 -20.51
N GLY A 128 8.64 16.61 -20.07
CA GLY A 128 7.73 17.43 -20.86
C GLY A 128 6.23 17.20 -20.55
N CYS A 129 5.87 16.23 -19.74
CA CYS A 129 4.51 16.04 -19.27
C CYS A 129 4.44 16.33 -17.76
N VAL A 130 3.62 17.30 -17.36
CA VAL A 130 3.45 17.72 -15.96
C VAL A 130 2.01 17.48 -15.52
N ALA A 131 1.85 16.85 -14.36
CA ALA A 131 0.56 16.72 -13.70
C ALA A 131 0.69 17.04 -12.20
N HIS A 132 -0.32 17.69 -11.65
CA HIS A 132 -0.45 17.97 -10.23
C HIS A 132 -1.70 17.28 -9.70
N VAL A 133 -1.52 16.32 -8.80
CA VAL A 133 -2.61 15.62 -8.14
C VAL A 133 -2.82 16.16 -6.73
N SER A 134 -4.07 16.24 -6.29
CA SER A 134 -4.37 16.57 -4.89
C SER A 134 -4.01 15.39 -3.99
N LEU A 135 -3.26 15.64 -2.92
CA LEU A 135 -2.87 14.66 -1.91
C LEU A 135 -3.34 15.07 -0.51
N ALA A 136 -4.31 15.99 -0.41
CA ALA A 136 -4.88 16.40 0.88
C ALA A 136 -5.46 15.19 1.64
N ASP A 137 -6.12 14.29 0.90
CA ASP A 137 -6.62 13.01 1.42
C ASP A 137 -5.89 11.87 0.68
N PRO A 138 -4.73 11.42 1.17
CA PRO A 138 -3.89 10.46 0.46
C PRO A 138 -4.52 9.07 0.37
N PHE A 139 -5.34 8.69 1.33
CA PHE A 139 -6.10 7.44 1.35
C PHE A 139 -7.53 7.67 0.86
N CYS A 140 -8.13 6.66 0.23
CA CYS A 140 -9.54 6.70 -0.17
C CYS A 140 -10.43 6.47 1.06
N PRO A 141 -11.26 7.45 1.50
CA PRO A 141 -12.02 7.31 2.74
C PRO A 141 -12.95 6.10 2.73
N LYS A 142 -13.66 5.86 1.61
CA LYS A 142 -14.57 4.72 1.48
C LYS A 142 -13.85 3.37 1.53
N LEU A 143 -12.69 3.26 0.87
CA LEU A 143 -11.93 2.02 0.91
C LEU A 143 -11.33 1.79 2.30
N SER A 144 -10.85 2.85 2.96
CA SER A 144 -10.32 2.79 4.32
C SER A 144 -11.39 2.35 5.32
N GLU A 145 -12.62 2.85 5.18
CA GLU A 145 -13.75 2.42 6.00
C GLU A 145 -14.05 0.91 5.82
N LEU A 146 -14.14 0.43 4.58
CA LEU A 146 -14.36 -0.98 4.28
C LEU A 146 -13.24 -1.88 4.83
N VAL A 147 -11.99 -1.46 4.67
CA VAL A 147 -10.82 -2.19 5.21
C VAL A 147 -10.88 -2.23 6.74
N ALA A 148 -11.23 -1.11 7.37
CA ALA A 148 -11.35 -1.04 8.82
C ALA A 148 -12.50 -1.91 9.36
N ASP A 149 -13.66 -1.92 8.70
CA ASP A 149 -14.80 -2.78 9.10
C ASP A 149 -14.46 -4.26 8.96
N ALA A 150 -13.83 -4.65 7.85
CA ALA A 150 -13.38 -6.02 7.62
C ALA A 150 -12.32 -6.45 8.64
N ALA A 151 -11.34 -5.58 8.93
CA ALA A 151 -10.32 -5.85 9.94
C ALA A 151 -10.96 -6.00 11.33
N ALA A 152 -11.85 -5.08 11.73
CA ALA A 152 -12.52 -5.16 13.04
C ALA A 152 -13.29 -6.45 13.24
N SER A 153 -13.94 -6.97 12.18
CA SER A 153 -14.69 -8.23 12.25
C SER A 153 -13.81 -9.49 12.33
N SER A 154 -12.52 -9.35 12.04
CA SER A 154 -11.57 -10.47 11.94
C SER A 154 -10.47 -10.43 13.01
N LEU A 155 -10.49 -9.42 13.89
CA LEU A 155 -9.46 -9.26 14.92
C LEU A 155 -9.49 -10.42 15.92
N PRO A 156 -8.32 -10.96 16.28
CA PRO A 156 -8.19 -11.86 17.41
C PRO A 156 -8.59 -11.17 18.72
N GLU A 157 -9.02 -11.96 19.68
CA GLU A 157 -9.36 -11.46 21.01
C GLU A 157 -8.20 -10.68 21.65
N GLY A 158 -8.51 -9.54 22.24
CA GLY A 158 -7.55 -8.67 22.92
C GLY A 158 -6.74 -7.73 22.02
N GLN A 159 -6.90 -7.80 20.69
CA GLN A 159 -6.34 -6.83 19.76
C GLN A 159 -7.34 -5.71 19.45
N LEU A 160 -6.84 -4.53 19.14
CA LEU A 160 -7.66 -3.36 18.79
C LEU A 160 -7.40 -2.92 17.35
N LEU A 161 -8.44 -2.40 16.73
CA LEU A 161 -8.34 -1.64 15.49
C LEU A 161 -8.45 -0.15 15.80
N HIS A 162 -7.49 0.60 15.30
CA HIS A 162 -7.49 2.06 15.35
C HIS A 162 -7.82 2.63 13.97
N ARG A 163 -8.70 3.62 13.93
CA ARG A 163 -9.14 4.28 12.70
C ARG A 163 -8.59 5.70 12.68
N GLY A 164 -7.99 6.08 11.56
CA GLY A 164 -7.34 7.37 11.41
C GLY A 164 -5.95 7.40 12.03
N GLY A 165 -5.28 8.53 11.85
CA GLY A 165 -3.93 8.77 12.33
C GLY A 165 -2.91 8.93 11.21
N THR A 166 -1.80 9.56 11.55
CA THR A 166 -0.76 9.92 10.58
C THR A 166 0.31 8.84 10.49
N TYR A 167 0.48 8.29 9.28
CA TYR A 167 1.59 7.40 8.95
C TYR A 167 2.79 8.23 8.52
N LEU A 168 3.89 8.15 9.25
CA LEU A 168 5.17 8.73 8.84
C LEU A 168 5.93 7.71 7.96
N CYS A 169 6.33 8.13 6.77
CA CYS A 169 7.13 7.31 5.85
C CYS A 169 8.58 7.76 5.86
N ILE A 170 9.49 6.93 6.35
CA ILE A 170 10.94 7.18 6.31
C ILE A 170 11.63 6.39 5.18
N GLU A 171 12.85 6.76 4.85
CA GLU A 171 13.60 6.10 3.78
C GLU A 171 13.94 4.64 4.11
N GLY A 172 14.39 4.37 5.32
CA GLY A 172 14.98 3.08 5.65
C GLY A 172 16.36 2.87 4.98
N PRO A 173 16.98 1.65 5.04
CA PRO A 173 16.49 0.50 5.79
C PRO A 173 16.69 0.62 7.32
N ALA A 174 17.44 1.63 7.79
CA ALA A 174 17.60 1.87 9.21
C ALA A 174 16.29 2.37 9.83
N PHE A 175 15.99 1.94 11.04
CA PHE A 175 14.94 2.53 11.85
C PHE A 175 15.35 3.92 12.35
N SER A 176 14.35 4.72 12.74
CA SER A 176 14.59 6.03 13.32
C SER A 176 15.37 5.94 14.63
N SER A 177 16.27 6.90 14.85
CA SER A 177 16.90 7.10 16.16
C SER A 177 15.86 7.50 17.22
N ARG A 178 16.22 7.43 18.50
CA ARG A 178 15.34 7.87 19.59
C ARG A 178 14.93 9.34 19.41
N ALA A 179 15.89 10.20 19.09
CA ALA A 179 15.63 11.63 18.90
C ALA A 179 14.68 11.90 17.72
N GLU A 180 14.83 11.17 16.59
CA GLU A 180 13.90 11.25 15.48
C GLU A 180 12.50 10.76 15.88
N SER A 181 12.41 9.65 16.60
CA SER A 181 11.13 9.13 17.07
C SER A 181 10.42 10.12 18.01
N GLU A 182 11.15 10.77 18.92
CA GLU A 182 10.62 11.81 19.80
C GLU A 182 10.13 13.02 18.99
N LEU A 183 10.89 13.44 17.98
CA LEU A 183 10.48 14.50 17.06
C LEU A 183 9.20 14.12 16.31
N PHE A 184 9.12 12.92 15.76
CA PHE A 184 7.95 12.46 15.00
C PHE A 184 6.71 12.32 15.90
N ARG A 185 6.89 11.92 17.15
CA ARG A 185 5.83 11.92 18.16
C ARG A 185 5.31 13.37 18.42
N SER A 186 6.21 14.34 18.50
CA SER A 186 5.84 15.74 18.70
C SER A 186 5.06 16.32 17.50
N TRP A 187 5.22 15.75 16.29
CA TRP A 187 4.44 16.08 15.11
C TRP A 187 3.05 15.43 15.10
N GLY A 188 2.73 14.61 16.10
CA GLY A 188 1.46 13.91 16.17
C GLY A 188 1.38 12.65 15.28
N CYS A 189 2.53 12.14 14.79
CA CYS A 189 2.53 10.90 14.02
C CYS A 189 2.09 9.70 14.86
N SER A 190 1.28 8.83 14.28
CA SER A 190 0.73 7.64 14.94
C SER A 190 1.64 6.44 14.78
N VAL A 191 2.07 6.19 13.57
CA VAL A 191 2.94 5.06 13.20
C VAL A 191 4.05 5.49 12.26
N ILE A 192 5.10 4.67 12.19
CA ILE A 192 6.25 4.87 11.31
C ILE A 192 6.48 3.61 10.46
N GLY A 193 6.63 3.81 9.17
CA GLY A 193 6.95 2.77 8.20
C GLY A 193 7.79 3.32 7.06
N MET A 194 7.92 2.57 5.96
CA MET A 194 8.91 2.89 4.92
C MET A 194 8.34 2.94 3.50
N THR A 195 7.02 2.69 3.28
CA THR A 195 6.53 2.40 1.93
C THR A 195 5.27 3.14 1.50
N ASN A 196 4.37 3.46 2.43
CA ASN A 196 3.01 3.89 2.08
C ASN A 196 2.93 5.24 1.35
N HIS A 197 3.83 6.20 1.65
CA HIS A 197 3.77 7.50 0.98
C HIS A 197 3.98 7.38 -0.53
N THR A 198 5.02 6.66 -0.94
CA THR A 198 5.35 6.48 -2.36
C THR A 198 4.23 5.74 -3.10
N GLU A 199 3.66 4.69 -2.47
CA GLU A 199 2.53 3.95 -3.03
C GLU A 199 1.28 4.83 -3.15
N ALA A 200 0.89 5.55 -2.11
CA ALA A 200 -0.32 6.37 -2.08
C ALA A 200 -0.27 7.48 -3.13
N ARG A 201 0.88 8.15 -3.27
CA ARG A 201 1.07 9.21 -4.27
C ARG A 201 0.95 8.67 -5.70
N LEU A 202 1.64 7.57 -6.02
CA LEU A 202 1.55 6.93 -7.32
C LEU A 202 0.17 6.34 -7.59
N ALA A 203 -0.48 5.77 -6.58
CA ALA A 203 -1.85 5.27 -6.70
C ALA A 203 -2.82 6.41 -7.05
N ARG A 204 -2.64 7.60 -6.46
CA ARG A 204 -3.43 8.79 -6.79
C ARG A 204 -3.23 9.22 -8.23
N GLU A 205 -2.00 9.27 -8.73
CA GLU A 205 -1.68 9.58 -10.12
C GLU A 205 -2.25 8.54 -11.10
N ALA A 206 -2.30 7.27 -10.69
CA ALA A 206 -2.88 6.17 -11.47
C ALA A 206 -4.40 6.03 -11.34
N GLU A 207 -5.08 6.92 -10.62
CA GLU A 207 -6.53 6.87 -10.36
C GLU A 207 -6.99 5.56 -9.66
N LEU A 208 -6.17 5.06 -8.74
CA LEU A 208 -6.52 3.94 -7.88
C LEU A 208 -7.06 4.45 -6.53
N ALA A 209 -8.14 3.85 -6.04
CA ALA A 209 -8.52 4.00 -4.64
C ALA A 209 -7.50 3.23 -3.79
N TYR A 210 -6.80 3.93 -2.90
CA TYR A 210 -5.73 3.35 -2.07
C TYR A 210 -6.10 3.42 -0.59
N ALA A 211 -5.89 2.33 0.13
CA ALA A 211 -6.01 2.25 1.58
C ALA A 211 -4.86 1.41 2.16
N SER A 212 -4.53 1.62 3.42
CA SER A 212 -3.52 0.84 4.12
C SER A 212 -4.10 0.19 5.37
N LEU A 213 -3.64 -1.03 5.64
CA LEU A 213 -3.78 -1.72 6.92
C LEU A 213 -2.37 -1.95 7.48
N SER A 214 -2.11 -1.39 8.63
CA SER A 214 -0.79 -1.36 9.26
C SER A 214 -0.82 -1.95 10.65
#